data_10f50bfc85cfd5ca7d29813845a980cc
#
_entry.id   10f50bfc85cfd5ca7d29813845a980cc
#
_cell.length_a   1.000
_cell.length_b   1.000
_cell.length_c   1.000
_cell.angle_alpha   90.00
_cell.angle_beta   90.00
_cell.angle_gamma   90.00
#
_symmetry.space_group_name_H-M   'P 1'
#
loop_
_entity.id
_entity.type
_entity.pdbx_description
1 polymer ?
#
loop_
_entity_poly.entity_id
_entity_poly.type
_entity_poly.pdbx_seq_one_letter_code
_entity_poly.pdbx_strand_id
1 'polypeptide(L)'
;MADITAFPTLYRVLVNGDNVTTFTATTAVKAGQVVAIADAGVSEAVDKAVKGSGQSPVGVALYDAAAGEKVAVAGIGCVVYVVNADDTTAIDAGHDVIMNDNAVGGTISEVLAVGTDATPQFIVGRMIEDLAASAAGSSAKMLITLGFKTAHA
;
A
#
# COMPACT_ATOMS: atom_id res chain seq x y z
N MET A 1 -17.43 8.29 2.76
CA MET A 1 -16.64 7.09 3.06
C MET A 1 -15.86 7.36 4.33
N ALA A 2 -16.06 6.57 5.37
CA ALA A 2 -15.27 6.70 6.58
C ALA A 2 -13.95 5.93 6.41
N ASP A 3 -12.87 6.49 6.89
CA ASP A 3 -11.54 5.91 6.78
C ASP A 3 -11.09 5.34 8.13
N ILE A 4 -10.19 4.38 8.08
CA ILE A 4 -9.55 3.88 9.30
C ILE A 4 -8.79 5.02 9.99
N THR A 5 -8.77 5.00 11.31
CA THR A 5 -8.09 6.03 12.13
C THR A 5 -6.72 5.61 12.63
N ALA A 6 -6.41 4.31 12.57
CA ALA A 6 -5.15 3.74 12.99
C ALA A 6 -4.76 2.56 12.11
N PHE A 7 -3.44 2.33 11.95
CA PHE A 7 -2.92 1.18 11.25
C PHE A 7 -2.84 -0.01 12.22
N PRO A 8 -3.42 -1.18 11.87
CA PRO A 8 -3.38 -2.35 12.75
C PRO A 8 -1.97 -2.93 12.83
N THR A 9 -1.69 -3.66 13.91
CA THR A 9 -0.43 -4.41 14.02
C THR A 9 -0.51 -5.69 13.19
N LEU A 10 0.43 -5.87 12.28
CA LEU A 10 0.57 -7.08 11.46
C LEU A 10 1.76 -7.90 11.96
N TYR A 11 1.53 -9.17 12.23
CA TYR A 11 2.59 -10.09 12.68
C TYR A 11 3.28 -10.82 11.53
N ARG A 12 2.61 -10.96 10.40
CA ARG A 12 3.11 -11.67 9.23
C ARG A 12 2.66 -10.96 7.96
N VAL A 13 3.60 -10.34 7.28
CA VAL A 13 3.31 -9.51 6.10
C VAL A 13 3.74 -10.14 4.78
N LEU A 14 4.77 -10.98 4.78
CA LEU A 14 5.24 -11.68 3.60
C LEU A 14 4.84 -13.15 3.64
N VAL A 15 4.11 -13.60 2.64
CA VAL A 15 3.70 -15.01 2.49
C VAL A 15 4.59 -15.72 1.48
N ASN A 16 4.91 -15.07 0.36
CA ASN A 16 5.74 -15.60 -0.71
C ASN A 16 6.36 -14.45 -1.49
N GLY A 17 7.64 -14.58 -1.84
CA GLY A 17 8.30 -13.57 -2.68
C GLY A 17 9.83 -13.59 -2.59
N ASP A 18 10.46 -13.37 -3.72
CA ASP A 18 11.91 -13.34 -3.88
C ASP A 18 12.45 -11.93 -4.12
N ASN A 19 11.58 -10.95 -4.37
CA ASN A 19 11.96 -9.58 -4.68
C ASN A 19 11.83 -8.69 -3.44
N VAL A 20 12.85 -8.70 -2.61
CA VAL A 20 12.92 -7.90 -1.39
C VAL A 20 14.17 -7.00 -1.45
N THR A 21 13.97 -5.71 -1.27
CA THR A 21 15.05 -4.70 -1.27
C THR A 21 15.03 -3.92 0.05
N THR A 22 16.19 -3.53 0.54
CA THR A 22 16.33 -2.75 1.77
C THR A 22 16.47 -1.27 1.44
N PHE A 23 15.64 -0.45 2.08
CA PHE A 23 15.65 1.01 2.00
C PHE A 23 15.86 1.64 3.39
N THR A 24 16.06 2.95 3.42
CA THR A 24 16.00 3.74 4.67
C THR A 24 14.63 4.38 4.78
N ALA A 25 13.95 4.23 5.90
CA ALA A 25 12.67 4.90 6.16
C ALA A 25 12.91 6.38 6.52
N THR A 26 12.29 7.33 5.82
CA THR A 26 12.40 8.77 6.16
C THR A 26 11.50 9.16 7.31
N THR A 27 10.36 8.50 7.42
CA THR A 27 9.44 8.59 8.57
C THR A 27 9.17 7.19 9.11
N ALA A 28 8.55 7.09 10.28
CA ALA A 28 8.18 5.79 10.82
C ALA A 28 7.18 5.07 9.88
N VAL A 29 7.52 3.84 9.50
CA VAL A 29 6.65 2.96 8.70
C VAL A 29 6.29 1.71 9.50
N LYS A 30 5.16 1.11 9.18
CA LYS A 30 4.63 -0.11 9.78
C LYS A 30 4.68 -1.26 8.80
N ALA A 31 4.79 -2.47 9.32
CA ALA A 31 4.63 -3.69 8.55
C ALA A 31 3.30 -3.69 7.78
N GLY A 32 3.33 -3.99 6.47
CA GLY A 32 2.16 -4.00 5.60
C GLY A 32 1.79 -2.65 5.00
N GLN A 33 2.50 -1.56 5.33
CA GLN A 33 2.28 -0.29 4.64
C GLN A 33 2.91 -0.29 3.26
N VAL A 34 2.16 0.22 2.28
CA VAL A 34 2.68 0.55 0.96
C VAL A 34 3.63 1.73 1.10
N VAL A 35 4.79 1.62 0.49
CA VAL A 35 5.83 2.67 0.52
C VAL A 35 6.20 3.13 -0.88
N ALA A 36 6.62 4.37 -0.98
CA ALA A 36 7.11 5.01 -2.19
C ALA A 36 8.51 5.57 -1.96
N ILE A 37 9.25 5.84 -3.03
CA ILE A 37 10.54 6.56 -2.92
C ILE A 37 10.28 7.93 -2.31
N ALA A 38 11.04 8.26 -1.28
CA ALA A 38 10.91 9.54 -0.59
C ALA A 38 11.44 10.69 -1.44
N ASP A 39 10.71 11.81 -1.44
CA ASP A 39 11.06 13.01 -2.21
C ASP A 39 12.05 13.93 -1.45
N ALA A 40 12.71 13.43 -0.44
CA ALA A 40 13.50 14.24 0.50
C ALA A 40 15.00 14.37 0.16
N GLY A 41 15.41 14.04 -1.07
CA GLY A 41 16.83 14.15 -1.48
C GLY A 41 17.75 13.13 -0.78
N VAL A 42 17.21 12.13 -0.13
CA VAL A 42 17.94 11.02 0.48
C VAL A 42 17.92 9.84 -0.47
N SER A 43 19.09 9.37 -0.88
CA SER A 43 19.21 8.20 -1.75
C SER A 43 18.73 6.94 -1.04
N GLU A 44 18.07 6.06 -1.78
CA GLU A 44 17.58 4.77 -1.30
C GLU A 44 16.67 4.88 -0.07
N ALA A 45 15.83 5.93 -0.05
CA ALA A 45 14.90 6.19 1.03
C ALA A 45 13.44 6.01 0.60
N VAL A 46 12.62 5.56 1.52
CA VAL A 46 11.18 5.38 1.32
C VAL A 46 10.38 6.07 2.41
N ASP A 47 9.15 6.44 2.06
CA ASP A 47 8.13 6.92 2.98
C ASP A 47 6.80 6.22 2.70
N LYS A 48 5.83 6.40 3.57
CA LYS A 48 4.46 5.92 3.37
C LYS A 48 3.90 6.48 2.07
N ALA A 49 3.41 5.62 1.20
CA ALA A 49 2.79 6.04 -0.04
C ALA A 49 1.42 6.66 0.22
N VAL A 50 1.17 7.83 -0.39
CA VAL A 50 -0.10 8.55 -0.28
C VAL A 50 -0.56 8.95 -1.68
N LYS A 51 -1.84 8.72 -1.99
CA LYS A 51 -2.44 9.13 -3.27
C LYS A 51 -2.31 10.64 -3.44
N GLY A 52 -1.95 11.07 -4.63
CA GLY A 52 -1.84 12.49 -4.97
C GLY A 52 -0.53 13.17 -4.56
N SER A 53 0.39 12.46 -3.91
CA SER A 53 1.72 12.99 -3.54
C SER A 53 2.68 13.13 -4.73
N GLY A 54 2.32 12.62 -5.91
CA GLY A 54 3.22 12.53 -7.07
C GLY A 54 4.24 11.38 -6.98
N GLN A 55 4.24 10.65 -5.87
CA GLN A 55 5.14 9.53 -5.64
C GLN A 55 4.58 8.24 -6.23
N SER A 56 5.46 7.41 -6.76
CA SER A 56 5.10 6.06 -7.25
C SER A 56 5.41 5.03 -6.18
N PRO A 57 4.49 4.08 -5.89
CA PRO A 57 4.75 3.02 -4.94
C PRO A 57 5.88 2.11 -5.45
N VAL A 58 6.71 1.62 -4.55
CA VAL A 58 7.79 0.67 -4.86
C VAL A 58 7.60 -0.69 -4.23
N GLY A 59 6.70 -0.80 -3.27
CA GLY A 59 6.39 -2.06 -2.61
C GLY A 59 5.71 -1.89 -1.27
N VAL A 60 5.81 -2.93 -0.45
CA VAL A 60 5.19 -3.01 0.88
C VAL A 60 6.25 -3.30 1.93
N ALA A 61 6.25 -2.54 3.02
CA ALA A 61 7.16 -2.73 4.14
C ALA A 61 6.87 -4.06 4.87
N LEU A 62 7.91 -4.83 5.16
CA LEU A 62 7.78 -6.16 5.78
C LEU A 62 7.79 -6.14 7.31
N TYR A 63 8.30 -5.07 7.91
CA TYR A 63 8.33 -4.88 9.36
C TYR A 63 8.33 -3.39 9.71
N ASP A 64 8.08 -3.11 10.99
CA ASP A 64 8.11 -1.76 11.52
C ASP A 64 9.53 -1.20 11.47
N ALA A 65 9.66 0.05 11.09
CA ALA A 65 10.92 0.80 11.14
C ALA A 65 10.67 2.23 11.61
N ALA A 66 11.53 2.73 12.47
CA ALA A 66 11.53 4.15 12.85
C ALA A 66 12.18 5.01 11.75
N ALA A 67 11.99 6.32 11.83
CA ALA A 67 12.67 7.25 10.93
C ALA A 67 14.19 7.09 11.03
N GLY A 68 14.86 6.98 9.89
CA GLY A 68 16.30 6.73 9.78
C GLY A 68 16.72 5.26 9.84
N GLU A 69 15.82 4.34 10.16
CA GLU A 69 16.11 2.91 10.20
C GLU A 69 16.00 2.24 8.82
N LYS A 70 16.63 1.09 8.69
CA LYS A 70 16.49 0.24 7.50
C LYS A 70 15.19 -0.54 7.56
N VAL A 71 14.52 -0.67 6.42
CA VAL A 71 13.29 -1.45 6.24
C VAL A 71 13.42 -2.31 5.00
N ALA A 72 13.06 -3.58 5.11
CA ALA A 72 12.92 -4.45 3.94
C ALA A 72 11.55 -4.21 3.29
N VAL A 73 11.56 -4.06 1.97
CA VAL A 73 10.38 -3.77 1.15
C VAL A 73 10.20 -4.87 0.12
N ALA A 74 9.04 -5.52 0.16
CA ALA A 74 8.66 -6.50 -0.86
C ALA A 74 8.20 -5.77 -2.12
N GLY A 75 8.74 -6.18 -3.26
CA GLY A 75 8.42 -5.64 -4.58
C GLY A 75 7.52 -6.54 -5.43
N ILE A 76 7.52 -6.30 -6.73
CA ILE A 76 6.68 -7.01 -7.71
C ILE A 76 6.84 -8.53 -7.59
N GLY A 77 5.71 -9.24 -7.63
CA GLY A 77 5.64 -10.70 -7.57
C GLY A 77 5.54 -11.27 -6.15
N CYS A 78 5.79 -10.46 -5.11
CA CYS A 78 5.58 -10.89 -3.73
C CYS A 78 4.10 -10.91 -3.37
N VAL A 79 3.74 -11.84 -2.49
CA VAL A 79 2.41 -11.91 -1.85
C VAL A 79 2.56 -11.43 -0.41
N VAL A 80 1.87 -10.34 -0.08
CA VAL A 80 1.99 -9.65 1.21
C VAL A 80 0.62 -9.35 1.81
N TYR A 81 0.57 -9.12 3.12
CA TYR A 81 -0.61 -8.54 3.76
C TYR A 81 -0.62 -7.03 3.59
N VAL A 82 -1.78 -6.49 3.26
CA VAL A 82 -2.06 -5.06 3.15
C VAL A 82 -3.31 -4.69 3.93
N VAL A 83 -3.51 -3.41 4.19
CA VAL A 83 -4.59 -2.90 5.04
C VAL A 83 -5.55 -2.06 4.22
N ASN A 84 -6.87 -2.35 4.37
CA ASN A 84 -7.93 -1.56 3.79
C ASN A 84 -7.99 -0.18 4.46
N ALA A 85 -8.03 0.87 3.65
CA ALA A 85 -8.20 2.24 4.12
C ALA A 85 -9.62 2.56 4.56
N ASP A 86 -10.59 1.81 4.05
CA ASP A 86 -12.02 2.06 4.20
C ASP A 86 -12.62 1.15 5.29
N ASP A 87 -13.36 1.73 6.20
CA ASP A 87 -14.06 1.00 7.26
C ASP A 87 -15.47 0.55 6.85
N THR A 88 -15.95 0.96 5.70
CA THR A 88 -17.31 0.68 5.21
C THR A 88 -17.37 -0.16 3.95
N THR A 89 -16.30 -0.21 3.16
CA THR A 89 -16.26 -0.91 1.86
C THR A 89 -15.27 -2.07 1.90
N ALA A 90 -15.74 -3.29 1.71
CA ALA A 90 -14.89 -4.46 1.51
C ALA A 90 -14.33 -4.48 0.09
N ILE A 91 -13.21 -5.15 -0.12
CA ILE A 91 -12.58 -5.35 -1.44
C ILE A 91 -12.52 -6.85 -1.71
N ASP A 92 -13.12 -7.26 -2.80
CA ASP A 92 -13.18 -8.69 -3.16
C ASP A 92 -11.86 -9.18 -3.78
N ALA A 93 -11.60 -10.47 -3.63
CA ALA A 93 -10.49 -11.14 -4.31
C ALA A 93 -10.59 -10.95 -5.83
N GLY A 94 -9.45 -10.77 -6.49
CA GLY A 94 -9.36 -10.50 -7.93
C GLY A 94 -9.42 -9.03 -8.31
N HIS A 95 -9.79 -8.14 -7.39
CA HIS A 95 -9.81 -6.70 -7.65
C HIS A 95 -8.42 -6.09 -7.57
N ASP A 96 -8.14 -5.14 -8.46
CA ASP A 96 -6.95 -4.30 -8.39
C ASP A 96 -7.14 -3.21 -7.33
N VAL A 97 -6.07 -2.87 -6.65
CA VAL A 97 -6.07 -1.88 -5.59
C VAL A 97 -5.03 -0.80 -5.83
N ILE A 98 -5.33 0.39 -5.34
CA ILE A 98 -4.51 1.59 -5.47
C ILE A 98 -4.11 2.11 -4.09
N MET A 99 -3.15 3.04 -4.06
CA MET A 99 -2.86 3.82 -2.86
C MET A 99 -4.07 4.66 -2.46
N ASN A 100 -4.31 4.76 -1.16
CA ASN A 100 -5.32 5.66 -0.62
C ASN A 100 -4.69 6.98 -0.12
N ASP A 101 -5.50 8.01 0.05
CA ASP A 101 -5.15 9.32 0.60
C ASP A 101 -5.45 9.46 2.11
N ASN A 102 -5.76 8.36 2.77
CA ASN A 102 -5.98 8.33 4.21
C ASN A 102 -4.80 8.92 4.98
N ALA A 103 -5.08 9.69 6.01
CA ALA A 103 -4.09 10.34 6.87
C ALA A 103 -3.11 9.35 7.55
N VAL A 104 -3.50 8.10 7.70
CA VAL A 104 -2.61 7.03 8.23
C VAL A 104 -1.47 6.73 7.26
N GLY A 105 -1.70 6.84 5.96
CA GLY A 105 -0.74 6.56 4.90
C GLY A 105 -0.42 5.06 4.72
N GLY A 106 0.02 4.70 3.53
CA GLY A 106 0.42 3.34 3.20
C GLY A 106 -0.70 2.31 3.15
N THR A 107 -1.96 2.75 3.14
CA THR A 107 -3.15 1.92 3.01
C THR A 107 -3.63 1.85 1.57
N ILE A 108 -4.45 0.85 1.26
CA ILE A 108 -5.01 0.66 -0.08
C ILE A 108 -6.51 0.89 -0.10
N SER A 109 -7.04 1.15 -1.29
CA SER A 109 -8.46 1.15 -1.59
C SER A 109 -8.72 0.46 -2.93
N GLU A 110 -9.97 0.08 -3.17
CA GLU A 110 -10.36 -0.46 -4.46
C GLU A 110 -10.15 0.56 -5.58
N VAL A 111 -9.79 0.08 -6.77
CA VAL A 111 -9.78 0.92 -7.98
C VAL A 111 -11.20 1.36 -8.26
N LEU A 112 -11.46 2.66 -8.20
CA LEU A 112 -12.77 3.21 -8.51
C LEU A 112 -13.19 2.85 -9.94
N ALA A 113 -14.49 2.61 -10.12
CA ALA A 113 -15.07 2.29 -11.41
C ALA A 113 -14.75 3.37 -12.44
N VAL A 114 -14.59 2.95 -13.69
CA VAL A 114 -14.34 3.81 -14.84
C VAL A 114 -15.31 5.00 -14.87
N GLY A 115 -14.79 6.22 -14.92
CA GLY A 115 -15.57 7.45 -15.05
C GLY A 115 -15.70 8.32 -13.81
N THR A 116 -15.22 7.89 -12.66
CA THR A 116 -15.29 8.66 -11.41
C THR A 116 -14.01 9.38 -11.04
N ASP A 117 -12.87 8.99 -11.61
CA ASP A 117 -11.59 9.61 -11.33
C ASP A 117 -10.86 9.93 -12.65
N ALA A 118 -10.70 11.22 -12.93
CA ALA A 118 -10.03 11.70 -14.14
C ALA A 118 -8.49 11.63 -14.04
N THR A 119 -7.95 11.28 -12.85
CA THR A 119 -6.52 11.22 -12.62
C THR A 119 -5.97 9.82 -12.82
N PRO A 120 -4.77 9.68 -13.44
CA PRO A 120 -4.09 8.41 -13.51
C PRO A 120 -3.84 7.83 -12.12
N GLN A 121 -4.10 6.54 -11.94
CA GLN A 121 -3.96 5.85 -10.65
C GLN A 121 -2.83 4.81 -10.71
N PHE A 122 -1.99 4.79 -9.69
CA PHE A 122 -0.99 3.73 -9.53
C PHE A 122 -1.64 2.50 -8.89
N ILE A 123 -1.66 1.40 -9.65
CA ILE A 123 -2.06 0.09 -9.13
C ILE A 123 -0.91 -0.44 -8.28
N VAL A 124 -1.20 -0.77 -7.03
CA VAL A 124 -0.24 -1.39 -6.11
C VAL A 124 -0.22 -2.90 -6.31
N GLY A 125 -1.38 -3.51 -6.45
CA GLY A 125 -1.48 -4.95 -6.60
C GLY A 125 -2.89 -5.43 -6.87
N ARG A 126 -3.06 -6.74 -6.76
CA ARG A 126 -4.35 -7.43 -6.91
C ARG A 126 -4.63 -8.27 -5.68
N MET A 127 -5.81 -8.14 -5.12
CA MET A 127 -6.23 -8.94 -3.97
C MET A 127 -6.35 -10.41 -4.36
N ILE A 128 -5.81 -11.29 -3.54
CA ILE A 128 -5.96 -12.75 -3.68
C ILE A 128 -6.85 -13.36 -2.61
N GLU A 129 -7.22 -12.58 -1.62
CA GLU A 129 -8.22 -12.89 -0.59
C GLU A 129 -9.17 -11.69 -0.46
N ASP A 130 -10.39 -11.96 0.00
CA ASP A 130 -11.34 -10.89 0.32
C ASP A 130 -10.79 -10.06 1.49
N LEU A 131 -10.85 -8.76 1.35
CA LEU A 131 -10.39 -7.79 2.35
C LEU A 131 -11.58 -7.07 2.95
N ALA A 132 -11.93 -7.41 4.17
CA ALA A 132 -13.10 -6.86 4.85
C ALA A 132 -12.95 -5.36 5.15
N ALA A 133 -14.08 -4.67 5.25
CA ALA A 133 -14.15 -3.34 5.83
C ALA A 133 -14.08 -3.44 7.37
N SER A 134 -13.34 -2.55 8.02
CA SER A 134 -13.27 -2.51 9.48
C SER A 134 -12.68 -1.20 9.98
N ALA A 135 -13.33 -0.55 10.94
CA ALA A 135 -12.82 0.67 11.58
C ALA A 135 -11.47 0.47 12.29
N ALA A 136 -11.16 -0.74 12.71
CA ALA A 136 -9.85 -1.10 13.30
C ALA A 136 -8.77 -1.37 12.23
N GLY A 137 -9.13 -1.31 10.94
CA GLY A 137 -8.33 -1.78 9.83
C GLY A 137 -8.34 -3.31 9.73
N SER A 138 -8.60 -3.82 8.53
CA SER A 138 -8.50 -5.25 8.23
C SER A 138 -7.34 -5.51 7.29
N SER A 139 -6.83 -6.73 7.28
CA SER A 139 -5.74 -7.10 6.40
C SER A 139 -6.03 -8.40 5.66
N ALA A 140 -5.58 -8.49 4.42
CA ALA A 140 -5.64 -9.68 3.59
C ALA A 140 -4.46 -9.72 2.62
N LYS A 141 -4.30 -10.85 1.95
CA LYS A 141 -3.18 -11.06 1.02
C LYS A 141 -3.42 -10.39 -0.33
N MET A 142 -2.38 -9.75 -0.80
CA MET A 142 -2.31 -9.09 -2.09
C MET A 142 -1.06 -9.56 -2.85
N LEU A 143 -1.21 -9.80 -4.14
CA LEU A 143 -0.07 -9.94 -5.05
C LEU A 143 0.37 -8.55 -5.51
N ILE A 144 1.62 -8.19 -5.28
CA ILE A 144 2.18 -6.90 -5.73
C ILE A 144 2.40 -6.97 -7.24
N THR A 145 1.76 -6.07 -8.00
CA THR A 145 1.90 -5.99 -9.46
C THR A 145 2.55 -4.69 -9.92
N LEU A 146 2.45 -3.62 -9.16
CA LEU A 146 2.93 -2.27 -9.47
C LEU A 146 2.68 -1.89 -10.93
N GLY A 147 1.62 -1.19 -11.18
CA GLY A 147 1.20 -0.83 -12.51
C GLY A 147 0.63 0.58 -12.58
N PHE A 148 0.20 0.95 -13.78
CA PHE A 148 -0.40 2.24 -14.04
C PHE A 148 -1.73 2.01 -14.74
N LYS A 149 -2.79 2.58 -14.20
CA LYS A 149 -4.09 2.61 -14.86
C LYS A 149 -4.33 4.02 -15.38
N THR A 150 -4.38 4.16 -16.70
CA THR A 150 -4.84 5.41 -17.31
C THR A 150 -6.34 5.56 -17.09
N ALA A 151 -6.78 6.77 -16.77
CA ALA A 151 -8.20 7.08 -16.83
C ALA A 151 -8.70 6.79 -18.24
N HIS A 152 -9.74 6.00 -18.36
CA HIS A 152 -10.49 5.94 -19.61
C HIS A 152 -11.41 7.14 -19.66
N ALA A 153 -11.21 7.92 -20.70
CA ALA A 153 -12.18 8.96 -21.05
C ALA A 153 -13.53 8.33 -21.45
#